data_3b4066ecbb770b37f04e73fb8b2fd7f3
#
_entry.id   3b4066ecbb770b37f04e73fb8b2fd7f3
#
_cell.length_a   1.000
_cell.length_b   1.000
_cell.length_c   1.000
_cell.angle_alpha   90.00
_cell.angle_beta   90.00
_cell.angle_gamma   90.00
#
_symmetry.space_group_name_H-M   'P 1'
#
loop_
_entity.id
_entity.type
_entity.pdbx_description
1 polymer ?
#
loop_
_entity_poly.entity_id
_entity_poly.type
_entity_poly.pdbx_seq_one_letter_code
_entity_poly.pdbx_strand_id
1 'polypeptide(L)'
;GASFSLKNNCNLPLIINGSKKLKSIRFFENKGSAQCKSSVMFAGMRADGKTIIRAKKSRNHTELLCKHLKLPISIKKKKNYDEIKIKKVENIKTLNYNIPSDISSSAFFIVLTVLSKNSRR
;
A
#
# COMPACT_ATOMS: atom_id res chain seq x y z
N GLY A 1 10.99 12.75 8.86
CA GLY A 1 10.39 13.28 10.09
C GLY A 1 10.19 12.24 11.18
N ALA A 2 9.80 10.99 10.86
CA ALA A 2 9.76 9.90 11.83
C ALA A 2 11.16 9.30 12.03
N SER A 3 11.42 8.76 13.23
CA SER A 3 12.64 8.02 13.53
C SER A 3 12.33 6.57 13.88
N PHE A 4 13.30 5.71 13.67
CA PHE A 4 13.16 4.27 13.88
C PHE A 4 14.28 3.77 14.76
N SER A 5 13.98 2.89 15.69
CA SER A 5 14.95 2.20 16.53
C SER A 5 14.69 0.70 16.46
N LEU A 6 15.71 -0.05 16.14
CA LEU A 6 15.70 -1.51 16.02
C LEU A 6 16.61 -2.12 17.09
N LYS A 7 16.23 -3.26 17.65
CA LYS A 7 17.11 -4.01 18.52
C LYS A 7 18.34 -4.48 17.71
N ASN A 8 19.53 -4.17 18.21
CA ASN A 8 20.82 -4.51 17.54
C ASN A 8 20.88 -4.03 16.07
N ASN A 9 20.26 -2.87 15.76
CA ASN A 9 20.24 -2.23 14.45
C ASN A 9 19.57 -2.99 13.31
N CYS A 10 19.09 -4.20 13.51
CA CYS A 10 18.46 -4.99 12.43
C CYS A 10 17.35 -5.95 12.87
N ASN A 11 17.12 -6.13 14.16
CA ASN A 11 16.15 -7.10 14.66
C ASN A 11 14.93 -6.43 15.31
N LEU A 12 13.82 -7.18 15.38
CA LEU A 12 12.65 -6.80 16.15
C LEU A 12 12.96 -6.88 17.67
N PRO A 13 12.31 -6.10 18.51
CA PRO A 13 11.22 -5.18 18.18
C PRO A 13 11.68 -3.90 17.47
N LEU A 14 10.79 -3.35 16.62
CA LEU A 14 10.93 -2.06 15.98
C LEU A 14 10.13 -1.02 16.76
N ILE A 15 10.78 0.07 17.15
CA ILE A 15 10.14 1.25 17.74
C ILE A 15 10.06 2.32 16.65
N ILE A 16 8.86 2.86 16.43
CA ILE A 16 8.62 3.94 15.48
C ILE A 16 8.21 5.18 16.26
N ASN A 17 9.05 6.19 16.27
CA ASN A 17 8.71 7.50 16.84
C ASN A 17 8.15 8.38 15.72
N GLY A 18 6.84 8.62 15.79
CA GLY A 18 6.14 9.44 14.81
C GLY A 18 6.57 10.92 14.86
N SER A 19 6.17 11.66 13.87
CA SER A 19 6.39 13.11 13.80
C SER A 19 5.09 13.83 13.43
N LYS A 20 4.83 14.96 14.07
CA LYS A 20 3.72 15.85 13.68
C LYS A 20 4.01 16.57 12.34
N LYS A 21 5.28 16.61 11.93
CA LYS A 21 5.75 17.27 10.69
C LYS A 21 6.45 16.25 9.79
N LEU A 22 5.66 15.39 9.13
CA LEU A 22 6.20 14.50 8.11
C LEU A 22 6.54 15.30 6.86
N LYS A 23 7.72 15.06 6.29
CA LYS A 23 8.17 15.69 5.04
C LYS A 23 7.79 14.82 3.85
N SER A 24 7.37 15.46 2.76
CA SER A 24 7.17 14.78 1.48
C SER A 24 8.50 14.30 0.92
N ILE A 25 8.46 13.17 0.21
CA ILE A 25 9.66 12.55 -0.36
C ILE A 25 9.47 12.21 -1.84
N ARG A 26 10.59 11.98 -2.52
CA ARG A 26 10.63 11.24 -3.78
C ARG A 26 11.14 9.84 -3.50
N PHE A 27 10.34 8.84 -3.82
CA PHE A 27 10.64 7.44 -3.55
C PHE A 27 10.63 6.64 -4.83
N PHE A 28 11.61 5.75 -4.98
CA PHE A 28 11.70 4.83 -6.09
C PHE A 28 11.56 3.38 -5.60
N GLU A 29 10.44 2.75 -5.96
CA GLU A 29 10.15 1.35 -5.67
C GLU A 29 10.55 0.51 -6.89
N ASN A 30 11.62 -0.24 -6.79
CA ASN A 30 12.25 -0.98 -7.90
C ASN A 30 12.02 -2.50 -7.86
N LYS A 31 11.37 -3.02 -6.82
CA LYS A 31 11.14 -4.45 -6.65
C LYS A 31 9.75 -4.92 -7.10
N GLY A 32 8.83 -3.99 -7.38
CA GLY A 32 7.44 -4.30 -7.72
C GLY A 32 6.60 -4.69 -6.51
N SER A 33 6.96 -4.18 -5.32
CA SER A 33 6.21 -4.43 -4.08
C SER A 33 5.03 -3.48 -3.94
N ALA A 34 3.82 -4.03 -4.01
CA ALA A 34 2.60 -3.27 -3.76
C ALA A 34 2.53 -2.77 -2.31
N GLN A 35 3.03 -3.56 -1.35
CA GLN A 35 3.03 -3.19 0.06
C GLN A 35 3.97 -2.02 0.34
N CYS A 36 5.21 -2.05 -0.16
CA CYS A 36 6.14 -0.93 -0.02
C CYS A 36 5.59 0.34 -0.68
N LYS A 37 5.00 0.22 -1.86
CA LYS A 37 4.33 1.33 -2.54
C LYS A 37 3.20 1.92 -1.68
N SER A 38 2.31 1.07 -1.17
CA SER A 38 1.16 1.50 -0.36
C SER A 38 1.59 2.15 0.96
N SER A 39 2.62 1.64 1.64
CA SER A 39 3.12 2.25 2.88
C SER A 39 3.61 3.66 2.66
N VAL A 40 4.35 3.91 1.55
CA VAL A 40 4.79 5.26 1.19
C VAL A 40 3.63 6.15 0.76
N MET A 41 2.59 5.58 0.11
CA MET A 41 1.37 6.32 -0.22
C MET A 41 0.68 6.82 1.06
N PHE A 42 0.47 5.95 2.05
CA PHE A 42 -0.18 6.35 3.32
C PHE A 42 0.65 7.37 4.10
N ALA A 43 1.97 7.19 4.19
CA ALA A 43 2.84 8.18 4.80
C ALA A 43 2.79 9.53 4.05
N GLY A 44 2.74 9.49 2.72
CA GLY A 44 2.61 10.67 1.86
C GLY A 44 1.32 11.45 2.05
N MET A 45 0.22 10.77 2.41
CA MET A 45 -1.06 11.44 2.74
C MET A 45 -0.99 12.25 4.03
N ARG A 46 -0.02 12.00 4.90
CA ARG A 46 0.19 12.74 6.15
C ARG A 46 1.35 13.72 6.08
N ALA A 47 2.11 13.70 4.98
CA ALA A 47 3.29 14.53 4.79
C ALA A 47 2.93 15.91 4.24
N ASP A 48 3.64 16.95 4.70
CA ASP A 48 3.51 18.28 4.14
C ASP A 48 4.17 18.32 2.75
N GLY A 49 3.46 18.88 1.77
CA GLY A 49 3.92 18.97 0.39
C GLY A 49 3.41 17.82 -0.50
N LYS A 50 4.20 17.45 -1.50
CA LYS A 50 3.84 16.46 -2.52
C LYS A 50 4.83 15.29 -2.50
N THR A 51 4.38 14.13 -2.08
CA THR A 51 5.13 12.88 -2.20
C THR A 51 5.00 12.34 -3.63
N ILE A 52 6.14 11.96 -4.24
CA ILE A 52 6.22 11.41 -5.58
C ILE A 52 6.81 10.00 -5.50
N ILE A 53 6.07 9.03 -5.97
CA ILE A 53 6.49 7.64 -5.99
C ILE A 53 6.64 7.21 -7.45
N ARG A 54 7.81 6.69 -7.81
CA ARG A 54 8.01 5.95 -9.04
C ARG A 54 8.11 4.48 -8.69
N ALA A 55 7.11 3.71 -9.05
CA ALA A 55 7.02 2.30 -8.68
C ALA A 55 7.02 1.40 -9.90
N LYS A 56 7.79 0.32 -9.86
CA LYS A 56 7.66 -0.77 -10.81
C LYS A 56 6.23 -1.30 -10.77
N LYS A 57 5.74 -1.77 -11.92
CA LYS A 57 4.35 -2.25 -12.02
C LYS A 57 4.07 -3.36 -11.02
N SER A 58 2.99 -3.21 -10.27
CA SER A 58 2.52 -4.14 -9.25
C SER A 58 1.01 -3.98 -9.07
N ARG A 59 0.40 -4.75 -8.14
CA ARG A 59 -1.01 -4.58 -7.78
C ARG A 59 -1.32 -3.13 -7.42
N ASN A 60 -2.47 -2.61 -7.85
CA ASN A 60 -2.85 -1.20 -7.76
C ASN A 60 -4.13 -0.95 -6.94
N HIS A 61 -4.45 -1.85 -6.02
CA HIS A 61 -5.69 -1.76 -5.22
C HIS A 61 -5.74 -0.49 -4.39
N THR A 62 -4.62 -0.08 -3.78
CA THR A 62 -4.54 1.15 -2.99
C THR A 62 -4.80 2.39 -3.85
N GLU A 63 -4.23 2.44 -5.05
CA GLU A 63 -4.45 3.54 -5.99
C GLU A 63 -5.90 3.63 -6.43
N LEU A 64 -6.54 2.48 -6.70
CA LEU A 64 -7.96 2.43 -7.06
C LEU A 64 -8.84 2.89 -5.91
N LEU A 65 -8.58 2.43 -4.69
CA LEU A 65 -9.30 2.86 -3.50
C LEU A 65 -9.15 4.37 -3.26
N CYS A 66 -7.93 4.89 -3.37
CA CYS A 66 -7.68 6.33 -3.23
C CYS A 66 -8.44 7.16 -4.27
N LYS A 67 -8.51 6.68 -5.51
CA LYS A 67 -9.33 7.34 -6.55
C LYS A 67 -10.81 7.26 -6.24
N HIS A 68 -11.31 6.11 -5.80
CA HIS A 68 -12.69 5.93 -5.42
C HIS A 68 -13.10 6.89 -4.29
N LEU A 69 -12.24 7.05 -3.30
CA LEU A 69 -12.40 8.02 -2.20
C LEU A 69 -12.14 9.48 -2.61
N LYS A 70 -11.85 9.74 -3.89
CA LYS A 70 -11.54 11.07 -4.43
C LYS A 70 -10.41 11.78 -3.67
N LEU A 71 -9.42 11.02 -3.19
CA LEU A 71 -8.25 11.57 -2.51
C LEU A 71 -7.35 12.31 -3.51
N PRO A 72 -6.52 13.26 -3.05
CA PRO A 72 -5.65 14.08 -3.90
C PRO A 72 -4.45 13.28 -4.44
N ILE A 73 -4.75 12.30 -5.29
CA ILE A 73 -3.79 11.41 -5.94
C ILE A 73 -3.83 11.59 -7.46
N SER A 74 -2.69 11.56 -8.08
CA SER A 74 -2.56 11.53 -9.54
C SER A 74 -1.60 10.41 -9.94
N ILE A 75 -1.99 9.64 -10.95
CA ILE A 75 -1.26 8.47 -11.42
C ILE A 75 -0.99 8.65 -12.91
N LYS A 76 0.30 8.60 -13.29
CA LYS A 76 0.74 8.57 -14.69
C LYS A 76 1.37 7.21 -14.97
N LYS A 77 0.70 6.41 -15.78
CA LYS A 77 1.24 5.12 -16.25
C LYS A 77 2.33 5.36 -17.29
N LYS A 78 3.51 4.78 -17.08
CA LYS A 78 4.63 4.77 -18.00
C LYS A 78 4.89 3.34 -18.50
N LYS A 79 5.77 3.16 -19.47
CA LYS A 79 6.09 1.83 -20.04
C LYS A 79 6.58 0.87 -18.94
N ASN A 80 7.54 1.28 -18.13
CA ASN A 80 8.25 0.42 -17.18
C ASN A 80 7.89 0.69 -15.70
N TYR A 81 7.19 1.78 -15.39
CA TYR A 81 6.83 2.17 -14.03
C TYR A 81 5.57 3.04 -14.03
N ASP A 82 4.97 3.17 -12.87
CA ASP A 82 3.89 4.12 -12.63
C ASP A 82 4.42 5.27 -11.76
N GLU A 83 4.11 6.52 -12.13
CA GLU A 83 4.40 7.69 -11.33
C GLU A 83 3.15 8.11 -10.58
N ILE A 84 3.22 8.06 -9.25
CA ILE A 84 2.13 8.38 -8.35
C ILE A 84 2.50 9.64 -7.59
N LYS A 85 1.62 10.63 -7.60
CA LYS A 85 1.80 11.89 -6.85
C LYS A 85 0.67 12.01 -5.84
N ILE A 86 1.03 12.25 -4.59
CA ILE A 86 0.10 12.32 -3.47
C ILE A 86 0.34 13.64 -2.73
N LYS A 87 -0.74 14.32 -2.40
CA LYS A 87 -0.73 15.48 -1.51
C LYS A 87 -1.30 15.09 -0.15
N LYS A 88 -1.04 15.92 0.85
CA LYS A 88 -1.61 15.78 2.19
C LYS A 88 -3.14 15.67 2.13
N VAL A 89 -3.68 14.82 2.98
CA VAL A 89 -5.11 14.58 3.15
C VAL A 89 -5.48 14.99 4.56
N GLU A 90 -6.36 15.96 4.69
CA GLU A 90 -6.85 16.41 6.00
C GLU A 90 -7.93 15.46 6.53
N ASN A 91 -8.93 15.16 5.72
CA ASN A 91 -10.05 14.31 6.09
C ASN A 91 -10.32 13.24 5.05
N ILE A 92 -10.62 12.04 5.49
CA ILE A 92 -11.07 10.93 4.65
C ILE A 92 -12.53 10.66 5.02
N LYS A 93 -13.42 10.73 4.03
CA LYS A 93 -14.84 10.41 4.22
C LYS A 93 -15.01 8.93 4.55
N THR A 94 -15.96 8.63 5.41
CA THR A 94 -16.39 7.25 5.67
C THR A 94 -16.95 6.63 4.40
N LEU A 95 -16.74 5.34 4.24
CA LEU A 95 -17.18 4.55 3.09
C LEU A 95 -17.84 3.27 3.58
N ASN A 96 -19.08 3.02 3.13
CA ASN A 96 -19.68 1.71 3.20
C ASN A 96 -19.30 0.95 1.94
N TYR A 97 -18.55 -0.12 2.09
CA TYR A 97 -18.01 -0.87 0.98
C TYR A 97 -18.03 -2.38 1.26
N ASN A 98 -18.63 -3.14 0.36
CA ASN A 98 -18.55 -4.60 0.39
C ASN A 98 -17.20 -5.02 -0.17
N ILE A 99 -16.33 -5.54 0.69
CA ILE A 99 -15.03 -6.05 0.27
C ILE A 99 -15.24 -7.40 -0.41
N PRO A 100 -14.84 -7.56 -1.68
CA PRO A 100 -14.94 -8.85 -2.36
C PRO A 100 -14.02 -9.88 -1.70
N SER A 101 -14.40 -11.14 -1.82
CA SER A 101 -13.57 -12.24 -1.33
C SER A 101 -12.21 -12.28 -2.01
N ASP A 102 -11.20 -12.70 -1.27
CA ASP A 102 -9.84 -12.87 -1.79
C ASP A 102 -9.61 -14.33 -2.21
N ILE A 103 -9.46 -14.56 -3.50
CA ILE A 103 -9.18 -15.89 -4.05
C ILE A 103 -7.86 -16.48 -3.54
N SER A 104 -6.88 -15.62 -3.21
CA SER A 104 -5.62 -16.10 -2.65
C SER A 104 -5.82 -16.72 -1.26
N SER A 105 -6.70 -16.15 -0.45
CA SER A 105 -7.07 -16.68 0.87
C SER A 105 -7.88 -17.98 0.74
N SER A 106 -8.66 -18.15 -0.31
CA SER A 106 -9.42 -19.38 -0.55
C SER A 106 -8.59 -20.54 -1.12
N ALA A 107 -7.34 -20.30 -1.54
CA ALA A 107 -6.47 -21.31 -2.13
C ALA A 107 -6.30 -22.56 -1.24
N PHE A 108 -6.20 -22.38 0.07
CA PHE A 108 -6.09 -23.49 1.04
C PHE A 108 -7.31 -24.41 0.99
N PHE A 109 -8.51 -23.83 0.95
CA PHE A 109 -9.77 -24.58 0.87
C PHE A 109 -9.92 -25.26 -0.49
N ILE A 110 -9.50 -24.61 -1.57
CA ILE A 110 -9.52 -25.19 -2.93
C ILE A 110 -8.62 -26.43 -2.97
N VAL A 111 -7.39 -26.33 -2.48
CA VAL A 111 -6.45 -27.46 -2.44
C VAL A 111 -6.97 -28.57 -1.54
N LEU A 112 -7.49 -28.24 -0.36
CA LEU A 112 -8.10 -29.22 0.52
C LEU A 112 -9.24 -29.99 -0.15
N THR A 113 -10.12 -29.29 -0.87
CA THR A 113 -11.22 -29.88 -1.61
C THR A 113 -10.74 -30.82 -2.71
N VAL A 114 -9.73 -30.41 -3.47
CA VAL A 114 -9.14 -31.22 -4.56
C VAL A 114 -8.48 -32.49 -4.02
N LEU A 115 -7.80 -32.39 -2.87
CA LEU A 115 -7.11 -33.52 -2.24
C LEU A 115 -8.03 -34.42 -1.41
N SER A 116 -9.23 -33.98 -1.09
CA SER A 116 -10.20 -34.77 -0.34
C SER A 116 -10.74 -35.91 -1.17
N LYS A 117 -10.57 -37.17 -0.70
CA LYS A 117 -11.12 -38.36 -1.34
C LYS A 117 -12.65 -38.42 -1.33
N ASN A 118 -13.29 -37.64 -0.46
CA ASN A 118 -14.74 -37.59 -0.27
C ASN A 118 -15.39 -36.34 -0.87
N SER A 119 -14.66 -35.56 -1.67
CA SER A 119 -15.24 -34.41 -2.35
C SER A 119 -16.31 -34.89 -3.35
N ARG A 120 -17.58 -34.65 -3.03
CA ARG A 120 -18.67 -34.81 -3.99
C ARG A 120 -18.50 -33.74 -5.07
N ARG A 121 -18.52 -34.18 -6.32
CA ARG A 121 -18.53 -33.30 -7.51
C ARG A 121 -19.83 -32.50 -7.60
#